data_90275bbdca2f10e4c2aa1461edd50578
#
_entry.id   90275bbdca2f10e4c2aa1461edd50578
#
_cell.length_a   1.000
_cell.length_b   1.000
_cell.length_c   1.000
_cell.angle_alpha   90.00
_cell.angle_beta   90.00
_cell.angle_gamma   90.00
#
_symmetry.space_group_name_H-M   'P 1'
#
loop_
_entity.id
_entity.type
_entity.pdbx_description
1 polymer ?
#
loop_
_entity_poly.entity_id
_entity_poly.type
_entity_poly.pdbx_seq_one_letter_code
_entity_poly.pdbx_strand_id
1 'polypeptide(L)'
;LASSGTPYFLSANHCISTQAAASSLQTDWFYRSPTCNSRTLSSASVRRFGGATLLYASSASDISFMRLNEVPPIGAMFAAWDATPQASGAAVYGLHHPRTDLLKISLGSVVGELSCTNLSGTQFTCNGTSGNFYQVQWTKGTTESGSSGSALFRGGYVVGTLFGGAATCTPSGGFDVYGRLEVAFKDGISQWLGGGSGAVPRNAFAELVDRLLTVDPTIPISPSKKLIRRE
;
A
#
# COMPACT_ATOMS: atom_id res chain seq x y z
N LEU A 1 -0.55 -8.69 8.71
CA LEU A 1 -1.99 -8.55 8.97
C LEU A 1 -2.45 -9.72 9.84
N ALA A 2 -2.65 -9.64 11.15
CA ALA A 2 -3.46 -10.60 11.91
C ALA A 2 -3.45 -10.30 13.41
N SER A 3 -4.50 -10.66 14.10
CA SER A 3 -4.59 -10.64 15.58
C SER A 3 -3.73 -11.74 16.24
N SER A 4 -3.34 -12.78 15.50
CA SER A 4 -2.55 -13.93 15.98
C SER A 4 -1.04 -13.69 16.02
N GLY A 5 -0.54 -12.56 15.54
CA GLY A 5 0.90 -12.33 15.35
C GLY A 5 1.53 -13.11 14.18
N THR A 6 0.73 -13.85 13.42
CA THR A 6 1.20 -14.51 12.20
C THR A 6 1.68 -13.47 11.19
N PRO A 7 2.89 -13.59 10.62
CA PRO A 7 3.48 -12.57 9.77
C PRO A 7 2.90 -12.63 8.34
N TYR A 8 1.61 -12.33 8.22
CA TYR A 8 0.98 -12.20 6.92
C TYR A 8 1.45 -10.95 6.19
N PHE A 9 1.70 -11.11 4.89
CA PHE A 9 2.24 -10.08 4.02
C PHE A 9 1.35 -9.95 2.78
N LEU A 10 0.99 -8.72 2.44
CA LEU A 10 0.14 -8.37 1.31
C LEU A 10 0.99 -7.66 0.26
N SER A 11 0.80 -8.02 -1.01
CA SER A 11 1.47 -7.39 -2.16
C SER A 11 0.59 -7.47 -3.40
N ALA A 12 1.09 -7.00 -4.54
CA ALA A 12 0.42 -7.14 -5.83
C ALA A 12 0.67 -8.51 -6.45
N ASN A 13 -0.34 -9.07 -7.12
CA ASN A 13 -0.22 -10.32 -7.86
C ASN A 13 0.77 -10.20 -9.02
N HIS A 14 0.81 -9.07 -9.72
CA HIS A 14 1.79 -8.88 -10.79
C HIS A 14 3.24 -8.87 -10.30
N CYS A 15 3.48 -8.62 -8.99
CA CYS A 15 4.81 -8.75 -8.38
C CYS A 15 5.12 -10.18 -7.96
N ILE A 16 4.15 -10.85 -7.29
CA ILE A 16 4.35 -12.18 -6.71
C ILE A 16 3.09 -13.03 -6.96
N SER A 17 3.08 -13.79 -8.04
CA SER A 17 1.95 -14.63 -8.43
C SER A 17 2.20 -16.12 -8.28
N THR A 18 3.42 -16.54 -7.95
CA THR A 18 3.79 -17.96 -7.85
C THR A 18 4.53 -18.26 -6.55
N GLN A 19 4.48 -19.52 -6.10
CA GLN A 19 5.26 -19.96 -4.94
C GLN A 19 6.76 -19.80 -5.18
N ALA A 20 7.25 -19.97 -6.40
CA ALA A 20 8.67 -19.78 -6.71
C ALA A 20 9.11 -18.34 -6.43
N ALA A 21 8.31 -17.35 -6.89
CA ALA A 21 8.55 -15.94 -6.60
C ALA A 21 8.45 -15.64 -5.10
N ALA A 22 7.43 -16.16 -4.41
CA ALA A 22 7.28 -15.98 -2.97
C ALA A 22 8.45 -16.58 -2.17
N SER A 23 8.98 -17.73 -2.60
CA SER A 23 10.11 -18.38 -1.93
C SER A 23 11.42 -17.58 -2.03
N SER A 24 11.56 -16.74 -3.05
CA SER A 24 12.73 -15.87 -3.24
C SER A 24 12.54 -14.45 -2.68
N LEU A 25 11.42 -14.19 -2.00
CA LEU A 25 11.11 -12.86 -1.47
C LEU A 25 12.17 -12.40 -0.47
N GLN A 26 12.68 -11.19 -0.69
CA GLN A 26 13.48 -10.47 0.27
C GLN A 26 12.67 -9.29 0.81
N THR A 27 12.77 -9.02 2.10
CA THR A 27 12.06 -7.91 2.74
C THR A 27 13.04 -6.97 3.41
N ASP A 28 12.94 -5.68 3.09
CA ASP A 28 13.68 -4.61 3.77
C ASP A 28 12.77 -3.95 4.81
N TRP A 29 13.13 -4.10 6.06
CA TRP A 29 12.39 -3.56 7.20
C TRP A 29 12.98 -2.22 7.62
N PHE A 30 12.11 -1.30 8.08
CA PHE A 30 12.50 0.05 8.52
C PHE A 30 13.30 0.83 7.45
N TYR A 31 13.04 0.53 6.17
CA TYR A 31 13.66 1.21 5.02
C TYR A 31 13.07 2.61 4.86
N ARG A 32 13.43 3.49 5.77
CA ARG A 32 12.90 4.84 5.91
C ARG A 32 13.96 5.80 6.45
N SER A 33 13.69 7.09 6.30
CA SER A 33 14.49 8.11 7.00
C SER A 33 14.22 8.12 8.50
N PRO A 34 15.22 8.39 9.35
CA PRO A 34 15.01 8.55 10.80
C PRO A 34 14.20 9.79 11.17
N THR A 35 14.24 10.82 10.34
CA THR A 35 13.51 12.09 10.51
C THR A 35 12.90 12.53 9.17
N CYS A 36 11.82 13.33 9.24
CA CYS A 36 11.19 13.88 8.03
C CYS A 36 12.19 14.65 7.17
N ASN A 37 12.08 14.51 5.85
CA ASN A 37 12.93 15.14 4.84
C ASN A 37 14.44 14.81 4.94
N SER A 38 14.87 13.94 5.84
CA SER A 38 16.20 13.35 5.77
C SER A 38 16.24 12.38 4.58
N ARG A 39 17.31 12.38 3.82
CA ARG A 39 17.56 11.41 2.73
C ARG A 39 18.50 10.30 3.17
N THR A 40 18.73 10.17 4.47
CA THR A 40 19.60 9.16 5.04
C THR A 40 18.78 7.94 5.41
N LEU A 41 19.25 6.75 5.07
CA LEU A 41 18.63 5.51 5.51
C LEU A 41 18.77 5.35 7.02
N SER A 42 17.70 4.94 7.69
CA SER A 42 17.72 4.60 9.11
C SER A 42 18.74 3.50 9.40
N SER A 43 19.52 3.66 10.45
CA SER A 43 20.44 2.61 10.96
C SER A 43 19.71 1.36 11.49
N ALA A 44 18.39 1.48 11.74
CA ALA A 44 17.55 0.35 12.12
C ALA A 44 17.10 -0.49 10.91
N SER A 45 17.44 -0.08 9.67
CA SER A 45 17.07 -0.85 8.47
C SER A 45 17.74 -2.22 8.50
N VAL A 46 16.93 -3.26 8.25
CA VAL A 46 17.40 -4.65 8.25
C VAL A 46 16.71 -5.44 7.14
N ARG A 47 17.49 -6.26 6.43
CA ARG A 47 16.99 -7.15 5.39
C ARG A 47 16.78 -8.56 5.91
N ARG A 48 15.74 -9.23 5.39
CA ARG A 48 15.42 -10.65 5.61
C ARG A 48 15.34 -11.37 4.27
N PHE A 49 15.75 -12.65 4.26
CA PHE A 49 15.88 -13.45 3.04
C PHE A 49 15.07 -14.75 3.09
N GLY A 50 14.26 -14.95 4.11
CA GLY A 50 13.57 -16.22 4.36
C GLY A 50 12.46 -16.56 3.38
N GLY A 51 12.12 -15.65 2.48
CA GLY A 51 11.02 -15.86 1.56
C GLY A 51 9.66 -15.90 2.24
N ALA A 52 8.66 -16.37 1.51
CA ALA A 52 7.31 -16.52 1.98
C ALA A 52 6.62 -17.78 1.43
N THR A 53 5.57 -18.21 2.11
CA THR A 53 4.60 -19.19 1.60
C THR A 53 3.46 -18.42 0.96
N LEU A 54 3.22 -18.63 -0.34
CA LEU A 54 2.09 -18.03 -1.04
C LEU A 54 0.80 -18.73 -0.59
N LEU A 55 -0.15 -17.95 -0.12
CA LEU A 55 -1.44 -18.44 0.36
C LEU A 55 -2.57 -18.15 -0.62
N TYR A 56 -2.53 -16.98 -1.27
CA TYR A 56 -3.53 -16.54 -2.23
C TYR A 56 -2.87 -15.62 -3.27
N ALA A 57 -3.30 -15.72 -4.52
CA ALA A 57 -2.93 -14.83 -5.61
C ALA A 57 -4.09 -14.74 -6.61
N SER A 58 -4.48 -13.53 -6.98
CA SER A 58 -5.58 -13.29 -7.93
C SER A 58 -5.25 -12.14 -8.86
N SER A 59 -5.27 -12.41 -10.14
CA SER A 59 -5.15 -11.38 -11.19
C SER A 59 -6.40 -10.51 -11.30
N ALA A 60 -7.55 -10.98 -10.81
CA ALA A 60 -8.81 -10.26 -10.88
C ALA A 60 -8.86 -9.03 -9.96
N SER A 61 -8.11 -9.04 -8.87
CA SER A 61 -7.94 -7.91 -7.94
C SER A 61 -6.49 -7.45 -7.82
N ASP A 62 -5.59 -8.11 -8.55
CA ASP A 62 -4.14 -7.91 -8.49
C ASP A 62 -3.58 -7.98 -7.06
N ILE A 63 -4.11 -8.87 -6.24
CA ILE A 63 -3.67 -9.07 -4.86
C ILE A 63 -2.97 -10.41 -4.71
N SER A 64 -1.82 -10.41 -4.04
CA SER A 64 -1.20 -11.61 -3.48
C SER A 64 -1.10 -11.51 -1.96
N PHE A 65 -1.35 -12.62 -1.30
CA PHE A 65 -1.33 -12.74 0.14
C PHE A 65 -0.49 -13.94 0.54
N MET A 66 0.42 -13.74 1.46
CA MET A 66 1.41 -14.74 1.84
C MET A 66 1.74 -14.68 3.32
N ARG A 67 2.39 -15.70 3.81
CA ARG A 67 2.97 -15.77 5.14
C ARG A 67 4.49 -15.73 5.01
N LEU A 68 5.14 -14.76 5.67
CA LEU A 68 6.60 -14.72 5.73
C LEU A 68 7.12 -15.96 6.48
N ASN A 69 8.23 -16.53 6.02
CA ASN A 69 8.85 -17.69 6.64
C ASN A 69 9.76 -17.30 7.82
N GLU A 70 10.24 -16.06 7.85
CA GLU A 70 11.02 -15.51 8.97
C GLU A 70 10.15 -14.62 9.85
N VAL A 71 10.49 -14.59 11.13
CA VAL A 71 9.87 -13.68 12.10
C VAL A 71 10.28 -12.24 11.76
N PRO A 72 9.33 -11.31 11.68
CA PRO A 72 9.62 -9.88 11.51
C PRO A 72 10.56 -9.37 12.63
N PRO A 73 11.43 -8.40 12.32
CA PRO A 73 12.34 -7.85 13.32
C PRO A 73 11.58 -7.18 14.47
N ILE A 74 12.20 -7.12 15.64
CA ILE A 74 11.65 -6.46 16.83
C ILE A 74 11.33 -5.00 16.47
N GLY A 75 10.13 -4.55 16.85
CA GLY A 75 9.62 -3.22 16.52
C GLY A 75 8.82 -3.16 15.21
N ALA A 76 8.72 -4.26 14.47
CA ALA A 76 7.78 -4.34 13.36
C ALA A 76 6.33 -4.28 13.86
N MET A 77 5.51 -3.50 13.17
CA MET A 77 4.10 -3.33 13.51
C MET A 77 3.22 -4.00 12.46
N PHE A 78 2.18 -4.67 12.90
CA PHE A 78 1.18 -5.27 12.02
C PHE A 78 0.07 -4.25 11.77
N ALA A 79 -0.23 -4.00 10.48
CA ALA A 79 -1.35 -3.17 10.12
C ALA A 79 -2.68 -3.88 10.41
N ALA A 80 -3.66 -3.13 10.87
CA ALA A 80 -5.06 -3.55 10.86
C ALA A 80 -5.58 -3.57 9.41
N TRP A 81 -6.74 -4.17 9.18
CA TRP A 81 -7.35 -4.28 7.86
C TRP A 81 -8.87 -4.06 7.95
N ASP A 82 -9.45 -3.58 6.85
CA ASP A 82 -10.89 -3.40 6.69
C ASP A 82 -11.31 -3.96 5.33
N ALA A 83 -12.10 -5.02 5.36
CA ALA A 83 -12.68 -5.67 4.18
C ALA A 83 -14.12 -5.19 3.91
N THR A 84 -14.42 -3.93 4.19
CA THR A 84 -15.67 -3.29 3.77
C THR A 84 -15.42 -2.42 2.53
N PRO A 85 -16.42 -2.28 1.62
CA PRO A 85 -16.31 -1.39 0.47
C PRO A 85 -16.07 0.06 0.90
N GLN A 86 -15.18 0.76 0.20
CA GLN A 86 -14.90 2.16 0.46
C GLN A 86 -15.69 3.05 -0.49
N ALA A 87 -16.43 4.01 0.06
CA ALA A 87 -17.24 4.92 -0.74
C ALA A 87 -16.38 5.94 -1.50
N SER A 88 -16.91 6.47 -2.61
CA SER A 88 -16.34 7.65 -3.26
C SER A 88 -16.30 8.83 -2.29
N GLY A 89 -15.21 9.60 -2.31
CA GLY A 89 -14.90 10.66 -1.35
C GLY A 89 -14.19 10.18 -0.08
N ALA A 90 -14.02 8.87 0.14
CA ALA A 90 -13.30 8.36 1.30
C ALA A 90 -11.84 8.81 1.29
N ALA A 91 -11.40 9.51 2.34
CA ALA A 91 -10.02 9.94 2.50
C ALA A 91 -9.12 8.71 2.73
N VAL A 92 -8.02 8.64 1.96
CA VAL A 92 -7.06 7.53 1.99
C VAL A 92 -5.62 8.04 1.93
N TYR A 93 -4.69 7.19 2.32
CA TYR A 93 -3.27 7.44 2.14
C TYR A 93 -2.54 6.17 1.71
N GLY A 94 -1.47 6.35 0.94
CA GLY A 94 -0.54 5.30 0.54
C GLY A 94 0.80 5.45 1.28
N LEU A 95 1.36 4.34 1.74
CA LEU A 95 2.73 4.26 2.24
C LEU A 95 3.52 3.37 1.28
N HIS A 96 4.53 3.92 0.61
CA HIS A 96 5.16 3.26 -0.52
C HIS A 96 6.64 3.65 -0.69
N HIS A 97 7.33 2.95 -1.58
CA HIS A 97 8.74 3.14 -1.91
C HIS A 97 8.90 3.42 -3.41
N PRO A 98 8.62 4.66 -3.88
CA PRO A 98 8.70 5.01 -5.29
C PRO A 98 10.15 4.92 -5.76
N ARG A 99 10.41 4.23 -6.88
CA ARG A 99 11.75 4.05 -7.47
C ARG A 99 12.81 3.55 -6.47
N THR A 100 12.41 2.65 -5.57
CA THR A 100 13.28 2.15 -4.50
C THR A 100 13.77 3.23 -3.50
N ASP A 101 13.17 4.42 -3.50
CA ASP A 101 13.47 5.46 -2.53
C ASP A 101 12.94 5.10 -1.13
N LEU A 102 13.41 5.80 -0.13
CA LEU A 102 12.97 5.65 1.25
C LEU A 102 11.46 5.90 1.37
N LEU A 103 10.84 5.34 2.39
CA LEU A 103 9.39 5.40 2.62
C LEU A 103 8.81 6.80 2.39
N LYS A 104 7.77 6.87 1.58
CA LYS A 104 6.98 8.07 1.26
C LYS A 104 5.53 7.87 1.64
N ILE A 105 4.83 8.99 1.76
CA ILE A 105 3.38 9.03 1.97
C ILE A 105 2.72 9.85 0.85
N SER A 106 1.61 9.35 0.34
CA SER A 106 0.70 10.07 -0.55
C SER A 106 -0.67 10.18 0.10
N LEU A 107 -1.32 11.33 -0.01
CA LEU A 107 -2.63 11.62 0.58
C LEU A 107 -3.63 11.90 -0.54
N GLY A 108 -4.84 11.35 -0.43
CA GLY A 108 -5.86 11.52 -1.45
C GLY A 108 -7.21 10.95 -1.04
N SER A 109 -8.01 10.62 -2.03
CA SER A 109 -9.33 10.04 -1.83
C SER A 109 -9.65 8.98 -2.88
N VAL A 110 -10.51 8.04 -2.52
CA VAL A 110 -11.19 7.17 -3.48
C VAL A 110 -12.16 8.05 -4.28
N VAL A 111 -12.08 8.00 -5.60
CA VAL A 111 -12.97 8.78 -6.48
C VAL A 111 -13.93 7.89 -7.28
N GLY A 112 -13.75 6.58 -7.25
CA GLY A 112 -14.60 5.63 -7.93
C GLY A 112 -14.08 4.20 -7.86
N GLU A 113 -14.73 3.34 -8.63
CA GLU A 113 -14.35 1.94 -8.83
C GLU A 113 -14.15 1.69 -10.31
N LEU A 114 -13.27 0.75 -10.66
CA LEU A 114 -12.94 0.40 -12.03
C LEU A 114 -12.82 -1.12 -12.20
N SER A 115 -13.12 -1.58 -13.39
CA SER A 115 -12.68 -2.89 -13.88
C SER A 115 -11.40 -2.73 -14.68
N CYS A 116 -10.35 -3.44 -14.31
CA CYS A 116 -9.06 -3.37 -14.97
C CYS A 116 -8.66 -4.72 -15.55
N THR A 117 -8.00 -4.69 -16.70
CA THR A 117 -7.50 -5.87 -17.41
C THR A 117 -6.04 -5.66 -17.78
N ASN A 118 -5.21 -6.63 -17.43
CA ASN A 118 -3.82 -6.68 -17.90
C ASN A 118 -3.79 -6.86 -19.42
N LEU A 119 -2.91 -6.14 -20.09
CA LEU A 119 -2.66 -6.28 -21.52
C LEU A 119 -1.39 -7.08 -21.75
N SER A 120 -0.24 -6.43 -21.76
CA SER A 120 1.05 -7.10 -21.92
C SER A 120 2.15 -6.33 -21.16
N GLY A 121 3.10 -7.08 -20.62
CA GLY A 121 4.18 -6.49 -19.81
C GLY A 121 3.60 -5.74 -18.60
N THR A 122 3.92 -4.44 -18.48
CA THR A 122 3.43 -3.57 -17.41
C THR A 122 2.19 -2.77 -17.79
N GLN A 123 1.60 -3.04 -18.97
CA GLN A 123 0.45 -2.29 -19.47
C GLN A 123 -0.86 -2.92 -19.01
N PHE A 124 -1.81 -2.08 -18.66
CA PHE A 124 -3.18 -2.45 -18.34
C PHE A 124 -4.16 -1.38 -18.82
N THR A 125 -5.42 -1.72 -18.91
CA THR A 125 -6.51 -0.78 -19.18
C THR A 125 -7.56 -0.89 -18.10
N CYS A 126 -8.17 0.23 -17.74
CA CYS A 126 -9.27 0.28 -16.77
C CYS A 126 -10.43 1.06 -17.36
N ASN A 127 -11.64 0.59 -17.11
CA ASN A 127 -12.86 1.23 -17.56
C ASN A 127 -14.04 0.96 -16.60
N GLY A 128 -15.18 1.56 -16.90
CA GLY A 128 -16.40 1.37 -16.13
C GLY A 128 -16.48 2.26 -14.88
N THR A 129 -17.50 1.99 -14.08
CA THR A 129 -17.81 2.71 -12.83
C THR A 129 -18.00 1.75 -11.65
N SER A 130 -17.67 0.49 -11.86
CA SER A 130 -17.70 -0.58 -10.85
C SER A 130 -16.66 -1.63 -11.20
N GLY A 131 -16.16 -2.38 -10.22
CA GLY A 131 -15.19 -3.44 -10.46
C GLY A 131 -14.34 -3.73 -9.24
N ASN A 132 -13.24 -4.45 -9.46
CA ASN A 132 -12.39 -4.99 -8.41
C ASN A 132 -11.28 -4.02 -7.96
N PHE A 133 -11.31 -2.78 -8.45
CA PHE A 133 -10.27 -1.80 -8.16
C PHE A 133 -10.86 -0.47 -7.71
N TYR A 134 -10.21 0.18 -6.74
CA TYR A 134 -10.45 1.58 -6.41
C TYR A 134 -9.68 2.48 -7.36
N GLN A 135 -10.33 3.54 -7.84
CA GLN A 135 -9.69 4.69 -8.46
C GLN A 135 -9.33 5.70 -7.36
N VAL A 136 -8.06 6.06 -7.25
CA VAL A 136 -7.55 6.96 -6.21
C VAL A 136 -6.92 8.19 -6.83
N GLN A 137 -7.37 9.37 -6.38
CA GLN A 137 -6.81 10.66 -6.77
C GLN A 137 -5.99 11.21 -5.61
N TRP A 138 -4.73 11.57 -5.89
CA TRP A 138 -3.85 12.16 -4.89
C TRP A 138 -4.00 13.69 -4.83
N THR A 139 -4.01 14.22 -3.63
CA THR A 139 -3.94 15.67 -3.34
C THR A 139 -2.55 16.09 -2.91
N LYS A 140 -1.76 15.16 -2.35
CA LYS A 140 -0.35 15.34 -1.99
C LYS A 140 0.43 14.07 -2.30
N GLY A 141 1.62 14.23 -2.85
CA GLY A 141 2.46 13.11 -3.26
C GLY A 141 1.93 12.42 -4.52
N THR A 142 2.55 11.33 -4.87
CA THR A 142 2.18 10.46 -6.00
C THR A 142 2.88 9.12 -5.83
N THR A 143 2.44 8.08 -6.52
CA THR A 143 3.19 6.84 -6.64
C THR A 143 4.05 6.87 -7.91
N GLU A 144 5.00 5.98 -7.99
CA GLU A 144 5.86 5.77 -9.16
C GLU A 144 6.18 4.27 -9.27
N SER A 145 6.85 3.89 -10.35
CA SER A 145 7.37 2.51 -10.51
C SER A 145 8.12 2.06 -9.25
N GLY A 146 7.89 0.84 -8.81
CA GLY A 146 8.39 0.30 -7.54
C GLY A 146 7.45 0.49 -6.35
N SER A 147 6.40 1.33 -6.46
CA SER A 147 5.35 1.43 -5.45
C SER A 147 4.33 0.29 -5.50
N SER A 148 4.34 -0.54 -6.54
CA SER A 148 3.44 -1.68 -6.75
C SER A 148 3.31 -2.57 -5.51
N GLY A 149 2.11 -3.00 -5.19
CA GLY A 149 1.82 -3.83 -4.02
C GLY A 149 1.80 -3.08 -2.69
N SER A 150 2.11 -1.78 -2.67
CA SER A 150 2.01 -0.96 -1.46
C SER A 150 0.57 -0.84 -0.99
N ALA A 151 0.38 -0.76 0.33
CA ALA A 151 -0.93 -0.73 0.94
C ALA A 151 -1.60 0.65 0.82
N LEU A 152 -2.90 0.62 0.50
CA LEU A 152 -3.80 1.74 0.66
C LEU A 152 -4.43 1.67 2.05
N PHE A 153 -4.41 2.79 2.76
CA PHE A 153 -4.94 2.89 4.11
C PHE A 153 -6.12 3.85 4.19
N ARG A 154 -7.08 3.50 5.05
CA ARG A 154 -8.16 4.38 5.51
C ARG A 154 -8.30 4.27 7.03
N GLY A 155 -8.20 5.38 7.75
CA GLY A 155 -8.34 5.38 9.21
C GLY A 155 -7.38 4.41 9.94
N GLY A 156 -6.20 4.13 9.36
CA GLY A 156 -5.21 3.19 9.90
C GLY A 156 -5.40 1.73 9.49
N TYR A 157 -6.41 1.43 8.67
CA TYR A 157 -6.71 0.08 8.19
C TYR A 157 -6.29 -0.09 6.73
N VAL A 158 -5.70 -1.21 6.39
CA VAL A 158 -5.43 -1.58 5.00
C VAL A 158 -6.75 -1.90 4.31
N VAL A 159 -7.00 -1.26 3.16
CA VAL A 159 -8.21 -1.42 2.35
C VAL A 159 -7.92 -1.87 0.92
N GLY A 160 -6.65 -1.89 0.51
CA GLY A 160 -6.26 -2.33 -0.84
C GLY A 160 -4.75 -2.32 -1.06
N THR A 161 -4.32 -2.71 -2.27
CA THR A 161 -2.92 -2.73 -2.71
C THR A 161 -2.77 -2.07 -4.07
N LEU A 162 -1.66 -1.35 -4.29
CA LEU A 162 -1.40 -0.64 -5.55
C LEU A 162 -1.18 -1.63 -6.70
N PHE A 163 -2.05 -1.53 -7.70
CA PHE A 163 -1.88 -2.16 -9.00
C PHE A 163 -0.96 -1.34 -9.90
N GLY A 164 -1.26 -0.04 -10.05
CA GLY A 164 -0.53 0.90 -10.87
C GLY A 164 -1.35 2.14 -11.14
N GLY A 165 -0.91 2.95 -12.10
CA GLY A 165 -1.68 4.14 -12.48
C GLY A 165 -0.91 5.08 -13.37
N ALA A 166 -1.50 6.26 -13.57
CA ALA A 166 -0.95 7.37 -14.32
C ALA A 166 -0.80 8.62 -13.45
N ALA A 167 -0.81 8.48 -12.13
CA ALA A 167 -0.63 9.60 -11.23
C ALA A 167 0.76 10.23 -11.39
N THR A 168 0.83 11.54 -11.30
CA THR A 168 2.05 12.33 -11.43
C THR A 168 2.10 13.42 -10.36
N CYS A 169 3.26 14.05 -10.18
CA CYS A 169 3.43 15.17 -9.24
C CYS A 169 2.68 16.45 -9.65
N THR A 170 2.04 16.48 -10.79
CA THR A 170 1.22 17.66 -11.21
C THR A 170 -0.19 17.53 -10.65
N PRO A 171 -0.82 18.64 -10.20
CA PRO A 171 -2.14 18.60 -9.57
C PRO A 171 -3.27 18.01 -10.43
N SER A 172 -3.11 18.00 -11.75
CA SER A 172 -4.05 17.40 -12.72
C SER A 172 -3.60 16.05 -13.25
N GLY A 173 -2.57 15.46 -12.65
CA GLY A 173 -1.87 14.31 -13.19
C GLY A 173 -2.49 12.98 -12.80
N GLY A 174 -3.41 12.47 -13.62
CA GLY A 174 -3.83 11.09 -13.56
C GLY A 174 -4.40 10.59 -12.22
N PHE A 175 -4.60 9.30 -12.14
CA PHE A 175 -5.05 8.61 -10.93
C PHE A 175 -4.28 7.29 -10.80
N ASP A 176 -4.30 6.73 -9.60
CA ASP A 176 -3.81 5.40 -9.33
C ASP A 176 -4.95 4.42 -9.07
N VAL A 177 -4.64 3.15 -9.25
CA VAL A 177 -5.60 2.05 -9.20
C VAL A 177 -5.13 1.05 -8.16
N TYR A 178 -6.02 0.73 -7.22
CA TYR A 178 -5.73 -0.18 -6.11
C TYR A 178 -6.67 -1.37 -6.12
N GLY A 179 -6.12 -2.58 -6.08
CA GLY A 179 -6.91 -3.78 -5.87
C GLY A 179 -7.67 -3.72 -4.54
N ARG A 180 -8.96 -4.03 -4.56
CA ARG A 180 -9.87 -3.92 -3.41
C ARG A 180 -9.69 -5.10 -2.48
N LEU A 181 -9.34 -4.84 -1.22
CA LEU A 181 -9.11 -5.91 -0.24
C LEU A 181 -10.39 -6.72 0.03
N GLU A 182 -11.57 -6.09 0.07
CA GLU A 182 -12.82 -6.82 0.33
C GLU A 182 -13.19 -7.79 -0.80
N VAL A 183 -12.73 -7.55 -2.04
CA VAL A 183 -12.90 -8.50 -3.14
C VAL A 183 -12.04 -9.74 -2.89
N ALA A 184 -10.76 -9.55 -2.63
CA ALA A 184 -9.85 -10.65 -2.33
C ALA A 184 -10.21 -11.36 -1.01
N PHE A 185 -10.75 -10.64 -0.02
CA PHE A 185 -11.23 -11.21 1.23
C PHE A 185 -12.38 -12.20 0.99
N LYS A 186 -13.38 -11.81 0.20
CA LYS A 186 -14.50 -12.67 -0.18
C LYS A 186 -14.07 -13.86 -1.04
N ASP A 187 -13.07 -13.66 -1.89
CA ASP A 187 -12.54 -14.66 -2.83
C ASP A 187 -11.65 -15.70 -2.14
N GLY A 188 -11.16 -15.45 -0.91
CA GLY A 188 -10.39 -16.47 -0.20
C GLY A 188 -9.56 -16.02 0.99
N ILE A 189 -9.13 -14.78 1.08
CA ILE A 189 -8.24 -14.33 2.17
C ILE A 189 -8.90 -14.44 3.55
N SER A 190 -10.24 -14.42 3.62
CA SER A 190 -11.03 -14.55 4.86
C SER A 190 -10.66 -15.78 5.70
N GLN A 191 -10.24 -16.88 5.09
CA GLN A 191 -9.84 -18.11 5.80
C GLN A 191 -8.61 -17.92 6.70
N TRP A 192 -7.77 -16.93 6.44
CA TRP A 192 -6.58 -16.63 7.26
C TRP A 192 -6.75 -15.40 8.15
N LEU A 193 -7.55 -14.42 7.71
CA LEU A 193 -7.76 -13.18 8.47
C LEU A 193 -8.94 -13.28 9.46
N GLY A 194 -9.67 -14.39 9.45
CA GLY A 194 -10.83 -14.62 10.31
C GLY A 194 -12.14 -14.13 9.68
N GLY A 195 -13.22 -14.89 9.89
CA GLY A 195 -14.53 -14.69 9.27
C GLY A 195 -15.37 -13.61 9.97
N GLY A 196 -14.97 -12.37 9.89
CA GLY A 196 -15.79 -11.25 10.36
C GLY A 196 -15.36 -9.97 9.67
N SER A 197 -16.25 -8.99 9.62
CA SER A 197 -15.90 -7.59 9.38
C SER A 197 -15.04 -7.10 10.57
N GLY A 198 -13.87 -7.72 10.73
CA GLY A 198 -13.02 -7.55 11.88
C GLY A 198 -12.10 -6.38 11.67
N ALA A 199 -12.56 -5.21 12.01
CA ALA A 199 -11.66 -4.17 12.43
C ALA A 199 -10.87 -4.70 13.63
N VAL A 200 -9.61 -5.07 13.44
CA VAL A 200 -8.70 -5.25 14.57
C VAL A 200 -8.63 -3.90 15.30
N PRO A 201 -8.69 -3.85 16.65
CA PRO A 201 -8.65 -2.60 17.37
C PRO A 201 -7.53 -1.70 16.86
N ARG A 202 -7.82 -0.40 16.70
CA ARG A 202 -6.84 0.61 16.30
C ARG A 202 -5.59 0.45 17.16
N ASN A 203 -4.46 0.22 16.51
CA ASN A 203 -3.18 0.25 17.20
C ASN A 203 -2.68 1.71 17.30
N ALA A 204 -1.72 1.97 18.18
CA ALA A 204 -1.17 3.31 18.39
C ALA A 204 -0.63 3.98 17.10
N PHE A 205 -0.28 3.18 16.08
CA PHE A 205 0.15 3.69 14.78
C PHE A 205 -1.04 4.25 13.98
N ALA A 206 -2.18 3.56 13.96
CA ALA A 206 -3.38 4.05 13.30
C ALA A 206 -3.87 5.37 13.93
N GLU A 207 -3.81 5.47 15.27
CA GLU A 207 -4.14 6.70 15.99
C GLU A 207 -3.15 7.84 15.69
N LEU A 208 -1.86 7.52 15.58
CA LEU A 208 -0.83 8.49 15.22
C LEU A 208 -1.04 9.04 13.81
N VAL A 209 -1.34 8.16 12.85
CA VAL A 209 -1.60 8.57 11.46
C VAL A 209 -2.88 9.41 11.37
N ASP A 210 -3.95 9.03 12.05
CA ASP A 210 -5.17 9.84 12.12
C ASP A 210 -4.89 11.23 12.69
N ARG A 211 -4.08 11.32 13.74
CA ARG A 211 -3.65 12.62 14.30
C ARG A 211 -2.84 13.44 13.30
N LEU A 212 -1.94 12.80 12.53
CA LEU A 212 -1.16 13.49 11.50
C LEU A 212 -2.01 13.97 10.32
N LEU A 213 -3.10 13.26 10.00
CA LEU A 213 -4.03 13.63 8.95
C LEU A 213 -5.04 14.69 9.39
N THR A 214 -5.33 14.79 10.69
CA THR A 214 -6.23 15.78 11.30
C THR A 214 -5.52 17.07 11.74
N VAL A 215 -4.19 17.12 11.67
CA VAL A 215 -3.45 18.35 11.94
C VAL A 215 -3.80 19.39 10.89
N ASP A 216 -4.33 20.49 11.38
CA ASP A 216 -4.76 21.74 10.79
C ASP A 216 -4.13 22.04 9.41
N PRO A 217 -4.94 22.20 8.34
CA PRO A 217 -4.45 22.61 7.03
C PRO A 217 -3.82 24.02 7.01
N THR A 218 -3.84 24.74 8.13
CA THR A 218 -3.27 26.10 8.25
C THR A 218 -1.80 26.12 8.68
N ILE A 219 -1.16 24.98 9.00
CA ILE A 219 0.28 24.97 9.27
C ILE A 219 1.02 25.19 7.95
N PRO A 220 1.70 26.32 7.74
CA PRO A 220 2.41 26.59 6.51
C PRO A 220 3.57 25.61 6.36
N ILE A 221 3.46 24.70 5.37
CA ILE A 221 4.60 23.91 4.95
C ILE A 221 5.57 24.87 4.28
N SER A 222 6.73 25.10 4.92
CA SER A 222 7.79 25.93 4.36
C SER A 222 8.07 25.46 2.91
N PRO A 223 8.06 26.37 1.92
CA PRO A 223 8.28 25.99 0.53
C PRO A 223 9.68 25.40 0.39
N SER A 224 9.75 24.17 -0.10
CA SER A 224 11.02 23.52 -0.44
C SER A 224 11.78 24.39 -1.43
N LYS A 225 12.98 24.84 -1.05
CA LYS A 225 13.89 25.56 -1.93
C LYS A 225 14.08 24.78 -3.21
N LYS A 226 13.79 25.41 -4.36
CA LYS A 226 14.09 24.92 -5.70
C LYS A 226 15.57 24.50 -5.74
N LEU A 227 15.83 23.22 -5.93
CA LEU A 227 17.18 22.75 -6.26
C LEU A 227 17.46 23.09 -7.72
N ILE A 228 18.30 24.08 -7.93
CA ILE A 228 18.93 24.39 -9.22
C ILE A 228 19.89 23.23 -9.51
N ARG A 229 19.66 22.51 -10.63
CA ARG A 229 20.66 21.60 -11.19
C ARG A 229 21.85 22.44 -11.64
N ARG A 230 23.04 22.12 -11.17
CA ARG A 230 24.28 22.44 -11.87
C ARG A 230 24.60 21.27 -12.78
N GLU A 231 24.94 21.61 -14.01
CA GLU A 231 25.40 20.75 -15.09
C GLU A 231 26.62 19.91 -14.70
#